data_968c4fe393bccc3ff210a13417fa992d
#
_entry.id   968c4fe393bccc3ff210a13417fa992d
#
_cell.length_a   1.000
_cell.length_b   1.000
_cell.length_c   1.000
_cell.angle_alpha   90.00
_cell.angle_beta   90.00
_cell.angle_gamma   90.00
#
_symmetry.space_group_name_H-M   'P 1'
#
loop_
_entity.id
_entity.type
_entity.pdbx_description
1 polymer ?
#
loop_
_entity_poly.entity_id
_entity_poly.type
_entity_poly.pdbx_seq_one_letter_code
_entity_poly.pdbx_strand_id
1 'polypeptide(L)'
;MTLDVQSVFCGAQDLCLALSDVQCEQLVAFGRLLLRWNKVYNLTRIDSEDAVLRLHILDSLSFVAAVADKHPATLLDVGSGGGLPAIPLAVMRPDIEITMVDSVQKKTVFLQQVIMSLD
;
A
#
# COMPACT_ATOMS: atom_id res chain seq x y z
N MET A 1 15.30 4.26 8.58
CA MET A 1 14.73 2.90 8.43
C MET A 1 14.81 2.49 6.97
N THR A 2 15.07 1.23 6.75
CA THR A 2 15.12 0.65 5.41
C THR A 2 13.77 0.04 5.05
N LEU A 3 13.38 0.11 3.79
CA LEU A 3 12.18 -0.55 3.31
C LEU A 3 12.48 -2.04 3.08
N ASP A 4 12.30 -2.84 4.11
CA ASP A 4 12.49 -4.28 4.08
C ASP A 4 11.42 -5.00 4.90
N VAL A 5 11.38 -6.32 4.78
CA VAL A 5 10.38 -7.16 5.45
C VAL A 5 10.41 -6.99 6.96
N GLN A 6 11.60 -6.92 7.55
CA GLN A 6 11.74 -6.78 9.00
C GLN A 6 11.15 -5.46 9.49
N SER A 7 11.42 -4.36 8.79
CA SER A 7 10.91 -3.03 9.17
C SER A 7 9.38 -2.96 9.04
N VAL A 8 8.83 -3.56 8.00
CA VAL A 8 7.37 -3.63 7.82
C VAL A 8 6.73 -4.46 8.94
N PHE A 9 7.30 -5.63 9.22
CA PHE A 9 6.78 -6.50 10.26
C PHE A 9 6.80 -5.82 11.63
N CYS A 10 7.93 -5.21 12.01
CA CYS A 10 8.05 -4.53 13.30
C CYS A 10 7.11 -3.33 13.41
N GLY A 11 7.00 -2.53 12.36
CA GLY A 11 6.08 -1.39 12.34
C GLY A 11 4.63 -1.81 12.48
N ALA A 12 4.26 -2.91 11.82
CA ALA A 12 2.91 -3.46 11.92
C ALA A 12 2.61 -3.98 13.33
N GLN A 13 3.58 -4.57 14.00
CA GLN A 13 3.40 -5.02 15.39
C GLN A 13 3.04 -3.84 16.31
N ASP A 14 3.65 -2.68 16.11
CA ASP A 14 3.32 -1.47 16.89
C ASP A 14 1.87 -1.03 16.68
N LEU A 15 1.26 -1.44 15.57
CA LEU A 15 -0.16 -1.18 15.27
C LEU A 15 -1.05 -2.37 15.67
N CYS A 16 -0.52 -3.35 16.38
CA CYS A 16 -1.23 -4.58 16.75
C CYS A 16 -1.70 -5.39 15.55
N LEU A 17 -0.94 -5.34 14.45
CA LEU A 17 -1.21 -6.11 13.24
C LEU A 17 -0.17 -7.23 13.09
N ALA A 18 -0.65 -8.45 12.91
CA ALA A 18 0.19 -9.61 12.64
C ALA A 18 0.19 -9.88 11.14
N LEU A 19 1.31 -9.62 10.47
CA LEU A 19 1.46 -9.82 9.04
C LEU A 19 2.19 -11.14 8.76
N SER A 20 1.72 -11.86 7.72
CA SER A 20 2.46 -13.00 7.20
C SER A 20 3.69 -12.52 6.42
N ASP A 21 4.64 -13.44 6.18
CA ASP A 21 5.82 -13.12 5.37
C ASP A 21 5.42 -12.65 3.96
N VAL A 22 4.41 -13.31 3.37
CA VAL A 22 3.91 -12.95 2.04
C VAL A 22 3.35 -11.53 2.04
N GLN A 23 2.59 -11.15 3.05
CA GLN A 23 2.04 -9.80 3.16
C GLN A 23 3.15 -8.76 3.30
N CYS A 24 4.15 -9.04 4.12
CA CYS A 24 5.30 -8.14 4.26
C CYS A 24 6.06 -7.99 2.94
N GLU A 25 6.29 -9.09 2.22
CA GLU A 25 6.95 -9.07 0.91
C GLU A 25 6.15 -8.26 -0.12
N GLN A 26 4.83 -8.42 -0.14
CA GLN A 26 3.96 -7.66 -1.04
C GLN A 26 4.01 -6.17 -0.74
N LEU A 27 4.01 -5.77 0.53
CA LEU A 27 4.09 -4.36 0.91
C LEU A 27 5.44 -3.76 0.55
N VAL A 28 6.54 -4.50 0.74
CA VAL A 28 7.88 -4.06 0.33
C VAL A 28 7.95 -3.91 -1.18
N ALA A 29 7.42 -4.89 -1.92
CA ALA A 29 7.40 -4.83 -3.39
C ALA A 29 6.59 -3.63 -3.89
N PHE A 30 5.46 -3.35 -3.29
CA PHE A 30 4.65 -2.18 -3.61
C PHE A 30 5.44 -0.89 -3.37
N GLY A 31 6.07 -0.76 -2.20
CA GLY A 31 6.86 0.43 -1.88
C GLY A 31 8.02 0.66 -2.85
N ARG A 32 8.69 -0.41 -3.27
CA ARG A 32 9.77 -0.33 -4.25
C ARG A 32 9.28 0.06 -5.64
N LEU A 33 8.13 -0.46 -6.06
CA LEU A 33 7.50 -0.05 -7.30
C LEU A 33 7.13 1.43 -7.26
N LEU A 34 6.56 1.88 -6.16
CA LEU A 34 6.19 3.28 -5.98
C LEU A 34 7.41 4.19 -6.10
N LEU A 35 8.51 3.85 -5.45
CA LEU A 35 9.76 4.62 -5.54
C LEU A 35 10.31 4.63 -6.96
N ARG A 36 10.30 3.49 -7.63
CA ARG A 36 10.80 3.39 -9.02
C ARG A 36 9.98 4.24 -9.97
N TRP A 37 8.67 4.11 -9.94
CA TRP A 37 7.79 4.86 -10.83
C TRP A 37 7.76 6.35 -10.49
N ASN A 38 7.91 6.69 -9.21
CA ASN A 38 7.92 8.08 -8.77
C ASN A 38 9.08 8.88 -9.38
N LYS A 39 10.21 8.25 -9.64
CA LYS A 39 11.37 8.91 -10.28
C LYS A 39 11.03 9.44 -11.66
N VAL A 40 10.09 8.82 -12.35
CA VAL A 40 9.72 9.19 -13.73
C VAL A 40 8.42 9.99 -13.76
N TYR A 41 7.43 9.61 -12.95
CA TYR A 41 6.05 10.10 -13.08
C TYR A 41 5.59 11.01 -11.95
N ASN A 42 6.39 11.24 -10.92
CA ASN A 42 6.04 12.10 -9.79
C ASN A 42 4.69 11.74 -9.16
N LEU A 43 4.53 10.48 -8.75
CA LEU A 43 3.29 9.97 -8.17
C LEU A 43 3.06 10.49 -6.74
N THR A 44 4.12 10.80 -6.02
CA THR A 44 4.10 11.29 -4.66
C THR A 44 5.30 12.19 -4.41
N ARG A 45 5.21 13.07 -3.40
CA ARG A 45 6.34 13.89 -2.96
C ARG A 45 7.34 13.11 -2.12
N ILE A 46 6.96 11.93 -1.64
CA ILE A 46 7.77 11.10 -0.76
C ILE A 46 8.63 10.19 -1.63
N ASP A 47 9.95 10.34 -1.53
CA ASP A 47 10.89 9.73 -2.47
C ASP A 47 12.03 8.94 -1.81
N SER A 48 11.95 8.65 -0.52
CA SER A 48 12.93 7.83 0.19
C SER A 48 12.29 6.57 0.76
N GLU A 49 13.11 5.52 0.95
CA GLU A 49 12.63 4.27 1.54
C GLU A 49 12.04 4.49 2.93
N ASP A 50 12.72 5.26 3.77
CA ASP A 50 12.24 5.55 5.13
C ASP A 50 10.90 6.27 5.10
N ALA A 51 10.77 7.28 4.25
CA ALA A 51 9.54 8.05 4.15
C ALA A 51 8.39 7.23 3.58
N VAL A 52 8.64 6.39 2.56
CA VAL A 52 7.62 5.49 2.01
C VAL A 52 7.16 4.50 3.07
N LEU A 53 8.09 3.93 3.83
CA LEU A 53 7.74 3.01 4.90
C LEU A 53 6.83 3.68 5.95
N ARG A 54 7.27 4.81 6.49
CA ARG A 54 6.58 5.44 7.63
C ARG A 54 5.33 6.22 7.22
N LEU A 55 5.44 7.00 6.15
CA LEU A 55 4.39 7.96 5.79
C LEU A 55 3.38 7.39 4.79
N HIS A 56 3.69 6.30 4.15
CA HIS A 56 2.79 5.64 3.21
C HIS A 56 2.35 4.27 3.71
N ILE A 57 3.27 3.33 3.85
CA ILE A 57 2.91 1.95 4.18
C ILE A 57 2.35 1.84 5.59
N LEU A 58 3.10 2.28 6.60
CA LEU A 58 2.66 2.15 7.99
C LEU A 58 1.45 3.04 8.29
N ASP A 59 1.38 4.21 7.69
CA ASP A 59 0.21 5.08 7.83
C ASP A 59 -1.04 4.41 7.25
N SER A 60 -0.95 3.78 6.10
CA SER A 60 -2.06 3.03 5.51
C SER A 60 -2.45 1.82 6.36
N LEU A 61 -1.48 1.14 6.96
CA LEU A 61 -1.76 0.03 7.88
C LEU A 61 -2.49 0.50 9.13
N SER A 62 -2.25 1.73 9.60
CA SER A 62 -3.01 2.27 10.71
C SER A 62 -4.49 2.44 10.36
N PHE A 63 -4.80 2.77 9.11
CA PHE A 63 -6.18 2.78 8.62
C PHE A 63 -6.79 1.38 8.64
N VAL A 64 -6.02 0.37 8.23
CA VAL A 64 -6.47 -1.03 8.29
C VAL A 64 -6.81 -1.42 9.73
N ALA A 65 -5.95 -1.05 10.68
CA ALA A 65 -6.19 -1.33 12.11
C ALA A 65 -7.47 -0.66 12.59
N ALA A 66 -7.74 0.57 12.15
CA ALA A 66 -8.93 1.32 12.56
C ALA A 66 -10.24 0.69 12.04
N VAL A 67 -10.20 -0.05 10.94
CA VAL A 67 -11.39 -0.70 10.36
C VAL A 67 -11.37 -2.23 10.52
N ALA A 68 -10.53 -2.75 11.40
CA ALA A 68 -10.33 -4.18 11.58
C ALA A 68 -11.61 -4.93 11.96
N ASP A 69 -12.52 -4.29 12.68
CA ASP A 69 -13.78 -4.86 13.11
C ASP A 69 -14.90 -4.74 12.08
N LYS A 70 -14.65 -4.09 10.95
CA LYS A 70 -15.62 -3.91 9.88
C LYS A 70 -15.42 -4.96 8.79
N HIS A 71 -16.51 -5.39 8.18
CA HIS A 71 -16.49 -6.46 7.18
C HIS A 71 -17.24 -6.06 5.90
N PRO A 72 -16.81 -5.00 5.19
CA PRO A 72 -17.45 -4.65 3.92
C PRO A 72 -17.13 -5.70 2.87
N ALA A 73 -18.08 -5.96 1.95
CA ALA A 73 -17.83 -6.82 0.80
C ALA A 73 -17.06 -6.10 -0.28
N THR A 74 -17.32 -4.81 -0.44
CA THR A 74 -16.69 -3.97 -1.47
C THR A 74 -16.24 -2.65 -0.87
N LEU A 75 -15.24 -2.03 -1.50
CA LEU A 75 -14.74 -0.71 -1.13
C LEU A 75 -14.37 0.06 -2.38
N LEU A 76 -14.77 1.32 -2.44
CA LEU A 76 -14.41 2.22 -3.52
C LEU A 76 -13.44 3.28 -2.99
N ASP A 77 -12.26 3.37 -3.60
CA ASP A 77 -11.27 4.39 -3.29
C ASP A 77 -11.23 5.40 -4.45
N VAL A 78 -11.67 6.61 -4.19
CA VAL A 78 -11.71 7.68 -5.18
C VAL A 78 -10.50 8.58 -4.99
N GLY A 79 -9.74 8.81 -6.08
CA GLY A 79 -8.51 9.56 -6.02
C GLY A 79 -7.37 8.73 -5.45
N SER A 80 -7.25 7.47 -5.88
CA SER A 80 -6.29 6.51 -5.32
C SER A 80 -4.83 6.94 -5.45
N GLY A 81 -4.49 7.74 -6.45
CA GLY A 81 -3.14 8.29 -6.62
C GLY A 81 -2.08 7.20 -6.69
N GLY A 82 -1.20 7.16 -5.70
CA GLY A 82 -0.16 6.15 -5.57
C GLY A 82 -0.63 4.82 -5.00
N GLY A 83 -1.94 4.62 -4.86
CA GLY A 83 -2.51 3.37 -4.33
C GLY A 83 -2.63 3.33 -2.82
N LEU A 84 -2.77 4.47 -2.18
CA LEU A 84 -2.80 4.60 -0.72
C LEU A 84 -4.13 5.20 -0.26
N PRO A 85 -4.81 4.59 0.69
CA PRO A 85 -4.46 3.35 1.41
C PRO A 85 -4.91 2.06 0.72
N ALA A 86 -5.43 2.12 -0.50
CA ALA A 86 -6.11 1.00 -1.14
C ALA A 86 -5.23 -0.24 -1.32
N ILE A 87 -3.98 -0.10 -1.80
CA ILE A 87 -3.11 -1.25 -2.03
C ILE A 87 -2.70 -1.93 -0.72
N PRO A 88 -2.23 -1.22 0.32
CA PRO A 88 -1.99 -1.88 1.61
C PRO A 88 -3.24 -2.54 2.18
N LEU A 89 -4.41 -1.93 2.04
CA LEU A 89 -5.67 -2.52 2.48
C LEU A 89 -5.97 -3.82 1.72
N ALA A 90 -5.76 -3.84 0.40
CA ALA A 90 -5.98 -5.03 -0.41
C ALA A 90 -5.04 -6.18 0.00
N VAL A 91 -3.79 -5.87 0.32
CA VAL A 91 -2.82 -6.86 0.81
C VAL A 91 -3.30 -7.47 2.13
N MET A 92 -3.79 -6.64 3.04
CA MET A 92 -4.22 -7.08 4.37
C MET A 92 -5.60 -7.72 4.38
N ARG A 93 -6.47 -7.31 3.48
CA ARG A 93 -7.88 -7.75 3.45
C ARG A 93 -8.23 -8.25 2.04
N PRO A 94 -7.72 -9.43 1.66
CA PRO A 94 -8.03 -10.01 0.34
C PRO A 94 -9.51 -10.41 0.20
N ASP A 95 -10.25 -10.44 1.30
CA ASP A 95 -11.69 -10.68 1.33
C ASP A 95 -12.51 -9.49 0.81
N ILE A 96 -11.93 -8.29 0.71
CA ILE A 96 -12.63 -7.10 0.24
C ILE A 96 -12.33 -6.88 -1.23
N GLU A 97 -13.37 -6.72 -2.04
CA GLU A 97 -13.22 -6.31 -3.44
C GLU A 97 -13.04 -4.78 -3.47
N ILE A 98 -11.83 -4.34 -3.83
CA ILE A 98 -11.47 -2.94 -3.82
C ILE A 98 -11.40 -2.42 -5.26
N THR A 99 -12.11 -1.33 -5.51
CA THR A 99 -12.05 -0.61 -6.79
C THR A 99 -11.36 0.73 -6.57
N MET A 100 -10.31 0.98 -7.34
CA MET A 100 -9.54 2.21 -7.28
C MET A 100 -9.85 3.06 -8.50
N VAL A 101 -10.11 4.35 -8.27
CA VAL A 101 -10.45 5.31 -9.34
C VAL A 101 -9.54 6.52 -9.21
N ASP A 102 -8.92 6.92 -10.33
CA ASP A 102 -8.16 8.15 -10.39
C ASP A 102 -8.30 8.76 -11.78
N SER A 103 -8.38 10.09 -11.84
CA SER A 103 -8.53 10.82 -13.10
C SER A 103 -7.21 10.98 -13.87
N VAL A 104 -6.07 10.73 -13.23
CA VAL A 104 -4.75 10.90 -13.84
C VAL A 104 -4.32 9.56 -14.44
N GLN A 105 -4.18 9.51 -15.77
CA GLN A 105 -3.90 8.27 -16.50
C GLN A 105 -2.59 7.61 -16.06
N LYS A 106 -1.52 8.38 -15.85
CA LYS A 106 -0.24 7.81 -15.41
C LYS A 106 -0.36 7.09 -14.06
N LYS A 107 -1.26 7.55 -13.19
CA LYS A 107 -1.51 6.91 -11.90
C LYS A 107 -2.29 5.61 -12.06
N THR A 108 -3.29 5.58 -12.95
CA THR A 108 -4.03 4.34 -13.21
C THR A 108 -3.16 3.28 -13.86
N VAL A 109 -2.24 3.67 -14.74
CA VAL A 109 -1.27 2.76 -15.33
C VAL A 109 -0.36 2.17 -14.25
N PHE A 110 0.11 2.98 -13.31
CA PHE A 110 0.89 2.50 -12.18
C PHE A 110 0.11 1.50 -11.34
N LEU A 111 -1.15 1.80 -11.02
CA LEU A 111 -2.00 0.92 -10.21
C LEU A 111 -2.22 -0.43 -10.90
N GLN A 112 -2.41 -0.44 -12.22
CA GLN A 112 -2.51 -1.68 -12.99
C GLN A 112 -1.23 -2.50 -12.89
N GLN A 113 -0.07 -1.85 -12.97
CA GLN A 113 1.22 -2.54 -12.84
C GLN A 113 1.37 -3.16 -11.45
N VAL A 114 0.97 -2.45 -10.40
CA VAL A 114 1.01 -2.97 -9.02
C VAL A 114 0.14 -4.22 -8.91
N ILE A 115 -1.09 -4.16 -9.39
CA ILE A 115 -2.02 -5.29 -9.33
C ILE A 115 -1.42 -6.52 -10.00
N MET A 116 -0.84 -6.35 -11.19
CA MET A 116 -0.22 -7.44 -11.93
C MET A 116 1.01 -8.00 -11.22
N SER A 117 1.76 -7.17 -10.51
CA SER A 117 3.02 -7.58 -9.89
C SER A 117 2.83 -8.25 -8.54
N LEU A 118 1.78 -7.91 -7.80
CA LEU A 118 1.55 -8.43 -6.45
C LEU A 118 0.67 -9.69 -6.43
N ASP A 119 -0.10 -9.91 -7.46
CA ASP A 119 -0.90 -11.14 -7.56
C ASP A 119 -0.05 -12.33 -8.08
#